data_e978091231d22f6a1e4971d4fe86c59b
#
_entry.id   e978091231d22f6a1e4971d4fe86c59b
#
_cell.length_a   1.000
_cell.length_b   1.000
_cell.length_c   1.000
_cell.angle_alpha   90.00
_cell.angle_beta   90.00
_cell.angle_gamma   90.00
#
_symmetry.space_group_name_H-M   'P 1'
#
loop_
_entity.id
_entity.type
_entity.pdbx_description
1 polymer ?
#
loop_
_entity_poly.entity_id
_entity_poly.type
_entity_poly.pdbx_seq_one_letter_code
_entity_poly.pdbx_strand_id
1 'polypeptide(L)'
;MKGFIKVASAIPKVKVADCRHNVVEIIHLIGKAATSGVQIVVFPELSITGYTCGDLFLQQTLQEEALSGMLEIAERTAHLDILSIVGLPVVIGQQLLNVAAVIQQGHILGLVPKSYLPNYKEFYEQRWFTSAFDNPLQTCDIQGIQIPVGNDLLF
;
A
#
# COMPACT_ATOMS: atom_id res chain seq x y z
N MET A 1 -20.46 16.70 -13.12
CA MET A 1 -19.06 16.40 -13.53
C MET A 1 -19.12 15.74 -14.90
N LYS A 2 -18.39 16.24 -15.89
CA LYS A 2 -18.59 15.81 -17.30
C LYS A 2 -17.56 14.74 -17.70
N GLY A 3 -17.66 13.53 -17.11
CA GLY A 3 -16.99 12.35 -17.68
C GLY A 3 -15.45 12.28 -17.61
N PHE A 4 -14.76 13.21 -16.92
CA PHE A 4 -13.31 13.19 -16.77
C PHE A 4 -12.90 13.06 -15.30
N ILE A 5 -11.93 12.18 -15.04
CA ILE A 5 -11.30 11.99 -13.73
C ILE A 5 -9.85 12.45 -13.86
N LYS A 6 -9.39 13.32 -12.92
CA LYS A 6 -7.99 13.73 -12.84
C LYS A 6 -7.22 12.74 -11.98
N VAL A 7 -6.22 12.11 -12.56
CA VAL A 7 -5.36 11.13 -11.89
C VAL A 7 -3.93 11.66 -11.79
N ALA A 8 -3.17 11.17 -10.80
CA ALA A 8 -1.75 11.47 -10.66
C ALA A 8 -0.96 10.23 -10.24
N SER A 9 0.27 10.17 -10.69
CA SER A 9 1.33 9.33 -10.15
C SER A 9 2.24 10.20 -9.29
N ALA A 10 2.50 9.79 -8.05
CA ALA A 10 3.32 10.54 -7.10
C ALA A 10 4.50 9.70 -6.63
N ILE A 11 5.71 10.28 -6.63
CA ILE A 11 6.94 9.62 -6.24
C ILE A 11 7.47 10.30 -4.97
N PRO A 12 7.37 9.65 -3.78
CA PRO A 12 7.91 10.19 -2.54
C PRO A 12 9.44 10.07 -2.50
N LYS A 13 10.09 10.89 -1.69
CA LYS A 13 11.52 10.75 -1.38
C LYS A 13 11.70 9.62 -0.36
N VAL A 14 11.69 8.39 -0.86
CA VAL A 14 11.75 7.18 -0.02
C VAL A 14 13.10 7.03 0.67
N LYS A 15 13.07 6.68 1.97
CA LYS A 15 14.18 6.11 2.72
C LYS A 15 13.91 4.64 2.98
N VAL A 16 14.86 3.78 2.63
CA VAL A 16 14.71 2.32 2.79
C VAL A 16 14.52 1.96 4.26
N ALA A 17 13.49 1.18 4.57
CA ALA A 17 13.09 0.74 5.90
C ALA A 17 12.73 1.86 6.92
N ASP A 18 12.63 3.11 6.49
CA ASP A 18 12.18 4.23 7.33
C ASP A 18 10.69 4.53 7.06
N CYS A 19 9.81 3.65 7.55
CA CYS A 19 8.37 3.76 7.31
C CYS A 19 7.81 5.11 7.77
N ARG A 20 8.29 5.65 8.91
CA ARG A 20 7.81 6.93 9.45
C ARG A 20 8.11 8.10 8.52
N HIS A 21 9.34 8.17 7.99
CA HIS A 21 9.70 9.19 7.01
C HIS A 21 8.86 9.05 5.74
N ASN A 22 8.71 7.83 5.23
CA ASN A 22 8.00 7.57 3.98
C ASN A 22 6.50 7.91 4.08
N VAL A 23 5.87 7.60 5.22
CA VAL A 23 4.48 7.95 5.51
C VAL A 23 4.26 9.46 5.49
N VAL A 24 5.15 10.24 6.12
CA VAL A 24 5.07 11.71 6.12
C VAL A 24 5.15 12.26 4.70
N GLU A 25 6.08 11.77 3.88
CA GLU A 25 6.23 12.15 2.48
C GLU A 25 4.98 11.79 1.65
N ILE A 26 4.42 10.59 1.85
CA ILE A 26 3.21 10.13 1.18
C ILE A 26 2.02 11.03 1.54
N ILE A 27 1.78 11.29 2.83
CA ILE A 27 0.67 12.15 3.29
C ILE A 27 0.81 13.57 2.70
N HIS A 28 2.03 14.13 2.70
CA HIS A 28 2.30 15.43 2.08
C HIS A 28 1.90 15.45 0.60
N LEU A 29 2.28 14.42 -0.16
CA LEU A 29 1.97 14.31 -1.58
C LEU A 29 0.48 14.08 -1.85
N ILE A 30 -0.23 13.32 -1.00
CA ILE A 30 -1.69 13.17 -1.08
C ILE A 30 -2.37 14.54 -0.90
N GLY A 31 -1.98 15.32 0.12
CA GLY A 31 -2.53 16.65 0.34
C GLY A 31 -2.28 17.60 -0.83
N LYS A 32 -1.07 17.56 -1.41
CA LYS A 32 -0.73 18.34 -2.61
C LYS A 32 -1.54 17.93 -3.84
N ALA A 33 -1.74 16.63 -4.04
CA ALA A 33 -2.57 16.10 -5.11
C ALA A 33 -4.04 16.54 -4.96
N ALA A 34 -4.61 16.41 -3.75
CA ALA A 34 -5.98 16.83 -3.44
C ALA A 34 -6.18 18.32 -3.70
N THR A 35 -5.25 19.18 -3.23
CA THR A 35 -5.29 20.63 -3.49
C THR A 35 -5.23 20.97 -4.98
N SER A 36 -4.62 20.11 -5.79
CA SER A 36 -4.56 20.24 -7.25
C SER A 36 -5.79 19.68 -7.96
N GLY A 37 -6.81 19.22 -7.23
CA GLY A 37 -8.04 18.64 -7.78
C GLY A 37 -7.87 17.24 -8.36
N VAL A 38 -6.84 16.50 -7.93
CA VAL A 38 -6.64 15.10 -8.28
C VAL A 38 -7.65 14.25 -7.51
N GLN A 39 -8.28 13.29 -8.19
CA GLN A 39 -9.29 12.39 -7.61
C GLN A 39 -8.71 11.02 -7.26
N ILE A 40 -7.67 10.58 -8.01
CA ILE A 40 -6.97 9.32 -7.74
C ILE A 40 -5.47 9.59 -7.79
N VAL A 41 -4.75 9.24 -6.72
CA VAL A 41 -3.28 9.28 -6.68
C VAL A 41 -2.70 7.90 -6.42
N VAL A 42 -1.68 7.53 -7.21
CA VAL A 42 -1.01 6.22 -7.11
C VAL A 42 0.46 6.44 -6.74
N PHE A 43 0.91 5.68 -5.76
CA PHE A 43 2.30 5.64 -5.30
C PHE A 43 3.03 4.39 -5.82
N PRO A 44 4.37 4.38 -5.84
CA PRO A 44 5.15 3.21 -6.23
C PRO A 44 4.89 2.00 -5.33
N GLU A 45 5.20 0.83 -5.88
CA GLU A 45 5.27 -0.44 -5.16
C GLU A 45 6.12 -0.30 -3.90
N LEU A 46 5.64 -0.88 -2.76
CA LEU A 46 6.34 -0.87 -1.48
C LEU A 46 6.78 0.55 -1.01
N SER A 47 6.01 1.57 -1.38
CA SER A 47 6.36 2.97 -1.11
C SER A 47 6.44 3.31 0.39
N ILE A 48 5.78 2.55 1.27
CA ILE A 48 5.86 2.74 2.73
C ILE A 48 7.20 2.27 3.28
N THR A 49 7.76 1.16 2.78
CA THR A 49 9.02 0.59 3.27
C THR A 49 10.23 0.94 2.41
N GLY A 50 10.00 1.19 1.13
CA GLY A 50 11.00 1.13 0.08
C GLY A 50 11.11 -0.29 -0.50
N TYR A 51 11.43 -0.39 -1.79
CA TYR A 51 11.51 -1.66 -2.51
C TYR A 51 12.73 -2.50 -2.11
N THR A 52 13.86 -1.87 -1.78
CA THR A 52 15.16 -2.53 -1.59
C THR A 52 15.46 -2.92 -0.15
N CYS A 53 14.44 -3.24 0.66
CA CYS A 53 14.62 -3.67 2.05
C CYS A 53 15.28 -5.05 2.19
N GLY A 54 15.26 -5.90 1.17
CA GLY A 54 15.84 -7.24 1.23
C GLY A 54 15.23 -8.08 2.35
N ASP A 55 16.07 -8.80 3.09
CA ASP A 55 15.61 -9.68 4.18
C ASP A 55 14.99 -8.92 5.38
N LEU A 56 15.05 -7.59 5.42
CA LEU A 56 14.31 -6.81 6.40
C LEU A 56 12.78 -7.00 6.28
N PHE A 57 12.28 -7.35 5.09
CA PHE A 57 10.86 -7.70 4.92
C PHE A 57 10.39 -8.83 5.84
N LEU A 58 11.30 -9.74 6.26
CA LEU A 58 11.00 -10.84 7.17
C LEU A 58 11.00 -10.43 8.65
N GLN A 59 11.39 -9.19 8.96
CA GLN A 59 11.40 -8.69 10.32
C GLN A 59 10.03 -8.16 10.74
N GLN A 60 9.52 -8.68 11.85
CA GLN A 60 8.22 -8.29 12.39
C GLN A 60 8.12 -6.78 12.62
N THR A 61 9.17 -6.13 13.10
CA THR A 61 9.19 -4.67 13.33
C THR A 61 8.89 -3.88 12.06
N LEU A 62 9.49 -4.26 10.92
CA LEU A 62 9.23 -3.57 9.65
C LEU A 62 7.80 -3.79 9.17
N GLN A 63 7.28 -5.01 9.35
CA GLN A 63 5.90 -5.36 8.98
C GLN A 63 4.87 -4.58 9.80
N GLU A 64 5.08 -4.49 11.11
CA GLU A 64 4.23 -3.74 12.03
C GLU A 64 4.29 -2.23 11.76
N GLU A 65 5.49 -1.68 11.50
CA GLU A 65 5.64 -0.27 11.16
C GLU A 65 4.99 0.06 9.80
N ALA A 66 5.07 -0.84 8.82
CA ALA A 66 4.41 -0.66 7.53
C ALA A 66 2.88 -0.65 7.67
N LEU A 67 2.33 -1.58 8.46
CA LEU A 67 0.90 -1.65 8.76
C LEU A 67 0.41 -0.40 9.50
N SER A 68 1.13 0.01 10.55
CA SER A 68 0.84 1.24 11.30
C SER A 68 0.88 2.47 10.41
N GLY A 69 1.85 2.51 9.48
CA GLY A 69 1.97 3.59 8.51
C GLY A 69 0.79 3.68 7.54
N MET A 70 0.25 2.55 7.08
CA MET A 70 -0.97 2.53 6.26
C MET A 70 -2.17 3.09 7.04
N LEU A 71 -2.33 2.72 8.30
CA LEU A 71 -3.40 3.22 9.16
C LEU A 71 -3.26 4.73 9.43
N GLU A 72 -2.03 5.21 9.67
CA GLU A 72 -1.73 6.64 9.82
C GLU A 72 -2.08 7.42 8.54
N ILE A 73 -1.76 6.90 7.36
CA ILE A 73 -2.14 7.53 6.08
C ILE A 73 -3.65 7.64 6.00
N ALA A 74 -4.40 6.56 6.29
CA ALA A 74 -5.86 6.57 6.25
C ALA A 74 -6.42 7.63 7.21
N GLU A 75 -6.01 7.64 8.47
CA GLU A 75 -6.47 8.58 9.49
C GLU A 75 -6.18 10.04 9.11
N ARG A 76 -4.93 10.34 8.74
CA ARG A 76 -4.49 11.72 8.49
C ARG A 76 -5.00 12.30 7.18
N THR A 77 -5.44 11.47 6.24
CA THR A 77 -6.05 11.91 4.98
C THR A 77 -7.57 11.76 4.94
N ALA A 78 -8.21 11.39 6.06
CA ALA A 78 -9.65 11.15 6.15
C ALA A 78 -10.52 12.33 5.70
N HIS A 79 -10.04 13.56 5.88
CA HIS A 79 -10.73 14.79 5.51
C HIS A 79 -10.60 15.15 4.01
N LEU A 80 -9.82 14.39 3.24
CA LEU A 80 -9.58 14.65 1.82
C LEU A 80 -10.47 13.76 0.95
N ASP A 81 -11.09 14.35 -0.08
CA ASP A 81 -11.86 13.61 -1.07
C ASP A 81 -10.95 13.16 -2.23
N ILE A 82 -10.06 12.23 -1.92
CA ILE A 82 -9.11 11.64 -2.88
C ILE A 82 -8.94 10.16 -2.58
N LEU A 83 -8.97 9.34 -3.62
CA LEU A 83 -8.62 7.93 -3.53
C LEU A 83 -7.11 7.79 -3.67
N SER A 84 -6.47 7.17 -2.68
CA SER A 84 -5.02 6.98 -2.63
C SER A 84 -4.67 5.50 -2.69
N ILE A 85 -3.69 5.15 -3.54
CA ILE A 85 -3.21 3.77 -3.68
C ILE A 85 -1.74 3.75 -3.27
N VAL A 86 -1.42 3.03 -2.17
CA VAL A 86 -0.08 2.95 -1.59
C VAL A 86 0.42 1.52 -1.50
N GLY A 87 1.70 1.30 -1.78
CA GLY A 87 2.34 -0.02 -1.74
C GLY A 87 3.00 -0.31 -0.39
N LEU A 88 2.75 -1.52 0.17
CA LEU A 88 3.36 -1.98 1.41
C LEU A 88 3.39 -3.52 1.52
N PRO A 89 4.28 -4.09 2.37
CA PRO A 89 4.19 -5.49 2.76
C PRO A 89 3.11 -5.65 3.85
N VAL A 90 2.28 -6.71 3.76
CA VAL A 90 1.28 -7.06 4.78
C VAL A 90 1.33 -8.55 5.07
N VAL A 91 1.31 -8.92 6.34
CA VAL A 91 1.14 -10.32 6.77
C VAL A 91 -0.34 -10.62 6.87
N ILE A 92 -0.81 -11.63 6.13
CA ILE A 92 -2.18 -12.13 6.18
C ILE A 92 -2.13 -13.63 6.45
N GLY A 93 -2.65 -14.04 7.59
CA GLY A 93 -2.45 -15.40 8.09
C GLY A 93 -0.96 -15.66 8.40
N GLN A 94 -0.34 -16.56 7.65
CA GLN A 94 1.11 -16.87 7.77
C GLN A 94 1.90 -16.44 6.53
N GLN A 95 1.31 -15.66 5.65
CA GLN A 95 1.90 -15.26 4.38
C GLN A 95 2.22 -13.77 4.38
N LEU A 96 3.42 -13.43 3.90
CA LEU A 96 3.80 -12.05 3.63
C LEU A 96 3.45 -11.72 2.18
N LEU A 97 2.61 -10.71 1.99
CA LEU A 97 2.12 -10.26 0.68
C LEU A 97 2.65 -8.88 0.37
N ASN A 98 3.01 -8.65 -0.88
CA ASN A 98 3.26 -7.33 -1.43
C ASN A 98 1.93 -6.80 -1.96
N VAL A 99 1.37 -5.76 -1.31
CA VAL A 99 0.02 -5.29 -1.62
C VAL A 99 -0.02 -3.83 -2.02
N ALA A 100 -1.02 -3.49 -2.82
CA ALA A 100 -1.50 -2.13 -3.01
C ALA A 100 -2.73 -1.93 -2.12
N ALA A 101 -2.64 -1.03 -1.14
CA ALA A 101 -3.76 -0.63 -0.30
C ALA A 101 -4.51 0.53 -0.95
N VAL A 102 -5.82 0.39 -1.08
CA VAL A 102 -6.73 1.42 -1.61
C VAL A 102 -7.39 2.12 -0.43
N ILE A 103 -7.14 3.43 -0.31
CA ILE A 103 -7.53 4.23 0.86
C ILE A 103 -8.35 5.43 0.39
N GLN A 104 -9.47 5.69 1.05
CA GLN A 104 -10.28 6.89 0.83
C GLN A 104 -11.02 7.29 2.11
N GLN A 105 -11.02 8.59 2.43
CA GLN A 105 -11.81 9.18 3.54
C GLN A 105 -11.67 8.44 4.88
N GLY A 106 -10.45 8.04 5.23
CA GLY A 106 -10.16 7.33 6.47
C GLY A 106 -10.39 5.82 6.44
N HIS A 107 -10.87 5.28 5.31
CA HIS A 107 -11.17 3.87 5.16
C HIS A 107 -10.16 3.17 4.24
N ILE A 108 -9.75 1.97 4.62
CA ILE A 108 -9.03 1.05 3.76
C ILE A 108 -10.10 0.24 3.02
N LEU A 109 -10.29 0.54 1.74
CA LEU A 109 -11.34 -0.06 0.92
C LEU A 109 -11.00 -1.50 0.52
N GLY A 110 -9.72 -1.82 0.42
CA GLY A 110 -9.24 -3.16 0.10
C GLY A 110 -7.73 -3.21 -0.07
N LEU A 111 -7.20 -4.44 -0.06
CA LEU A 111 -5.80 -4.77 -0.32
C LEU A 111 -5.72 -5.62 -1.58
N VAL A 112 -4.95 -5.18 -2.55
CA VAL A 112 -4.73 -5.89 -3.81
C VAL A 112 -3.33 -6.50 -3.80
N PRO A 113 -3.21 -7.83 -3.57
CA PRO A 113 -1.90 -8.48 -3.53
C PRO A 113 -1.33 -8.69 -4.93
N LYS A 114 0.01 -8.59 -5.03
CA LYS A 114 0.74 -8.81 -6.26
C LYS A 114 0.66 -10.28 -6.69
N SER A 115 0.25 -10.52 -7.94
CA SER A 115 0.09 -11.86 -8.51
C SER A 115 1.39 -12.41 -9.09
N TYR A 116 2.15 -11.60 -9.82
CA TYR A 116 3.36 -12.02 -10.52
C TYR A 116 4.59 -11.49 -9.77
N LEU A 117 5.32 -12.39 -9.12
CA LEU A 117 6.53 -12.07 -8.36
C LEU A 117 7.76 -12.35 -9.25
N PRO A 118 8.51 -11.32 -9.69
CA PRO A 118 9.73 -11.53 -10.45
C PRO A 118 10.78 -12.25 -9.60
N ASN A 119 11.36 -13.30 -10.15
CA ASN A 119 12.39 -14.12 -9.51
C ASN A 119 13.48 -14.52 -10.51
N TYR A 120 14.01 -13.51 -11.22
CA TYR A 120 15.06 -13.66 -12.23
C TYR A 120 16.02 -12.48 -12.19
N LYS A 121 17.26 -12.68 -12.56
CA LYS A 121 18.36 -11.71 -12.51
C LYS A 121 18.52 -11.15 -11.09
N GLU A 122 18.40 -9.82 -10.94
CA GLU A 122 18.47 -9.10 -9.66
C GLU A 122 17.20 -9.19 -8.78
N PHE A 123 16.13 -9.79 -9.29
CA PHE A 123 14.87 -9.90 -8.58
C PHE A 123 14.75 -11.22 -7.81
N TYR A 124 14.37 -11.15 -6.54
CA TYR A 124 14.21 -12.28 -5.62
C TYR A 124 12.90 -12.20 -4.82
N GLU A 125 11.83 -11.69 -5.41
CA GLU A 125 10.60 -11.40 -4.66
C GLU A 125 9.97 -12.65 -4.04
N GLN A 126 10.10 -13.81 -4.68
CA GLN A 126 9.61 -15.08 -4.14
C GLN A 126 10.34 -15.53 -2.87
N ARG A 127 11.50 -14.93 -2.54
CA ARG A 127 12.18 -15.14 -1.26
C ARG A 127 11.39 -14.59 -0.10
N TRP A 128 10.64 -13.51 -0.30
CA TRP A 128 9.95 -12.77 0.75
C TRP A 128 8.44 -12.87 0.66
N PHE A 129 7.89 -12.80 -0.55
CA PHE A 129 6.45 -12.62 -0.77
C PHE A 129 5.80 -13.88 -1.34
N THR A 130 4.54 -14.07 -0.93
CA THR A 130 3.64 -15.05 -1.52
C THR A 130 2.84 -14.39 -2.65
N SER A 131 2.62 -15.10 -3.75
CA SER A 131 1.77 -14.66 -4.85
C SER A 131 0.31 -14.58 -4.45
N ALA A 132 -0.43 -13.61 -5.01
CA ALA A 132 -1.89 -13.55 -4.84
C ALA A 132 -2.61 -14.84 -5.29
N PHE A 133 -2.04 -15.57 -6.24
CA PHE A 133 -2.61 -16.86 -6.69
C PHE A 133 -2.53 -17.96 -5.63
N ASP A 134 -1.59 -17.85 -4.70
CA ASP A 134 -1.38 -18.80 -3.61
C ASP A 134 -2.04 -18.37 -2.30
N ASN A 135 -2.72 -17.20 -2.29
CA ASN A 135 -3.44 -16.69 -1.14
C ASN A 135 -4.95 -16.94 -1.29
N PRO A 136 -5.52 -17.87 -0.52
CA PRO A 136 -6.95 -18.18 -0.58
C PRO A 136 -7.84 -17.20 0.20
N LEU A 137 -7.24 -16.25 0.96
CA LEU A 137 -7.98 -15.36 1.84
C LEU A 137 -8.58 -14.21 1.05
N GLN A 138 -9.89 -14.00 1.21
CA GLN A 138 -10.64 -12.91 0.59
C GLN A 138 -10.82 -11.70 1.53
N THR A 139 -10.52 -11.88 2.81
CA THR A 139 -10.57 -10.82 3.82
C THR A 139 -9.46 -10.99 4.83
N CYS A 140 -9.03 -9.90 5.46
CA CYS A 140 -8.16 -9.93 6.63
C CYS A 140 -8.71 -9.02 7.73
N ASP A 141 -8.45 -9.38 8.98
CA ASP A 141 -8.75 -8.54 10.13
C ASP A 141 -7.57 -7.60 10.40
N ILE A 142 -7.84 -6.30 10.39
CA ILE A 142 -6.87 -5.28 10.79
C ILE A 142 -7.53 -4.43 11.88
N GLN A 143 -7.09 -4.60 13.12
CA GLN A 143 -7.60 -3.90 14.30
C GLN A 143 -9.14 -4.04 14.49
N GLY A 144 -9.68 -5.23 14.21
CA GLY A 144 -11.10 -5.51 14.34
C GLY A 144 -11.94 -5.09 13.13
N ILE A 145 -11.31 -4.59 12.07
CA ILE A 145 -11.97 -4.23 10.81
C ILE A 145 -11.68 -5.29 9.76
N GLN A 146 -12.74 -5.86 9.17
CA GLN A 146 -12.62 -6.81 8.06
C GLN A 146 -12.37 -6.05 6.76
N ILE A 147 -11.19 -6.23 6.18
CA ILE A 147 -10.77 -5.57 4.94
C ILE A 147 -10.76 -6.60 3.81
N PRO A 148 -11.40 -6.30 2.66
CA PRO A 148 -11.34 -7.16 1.49
C PRO A 148 -9.91 -7.32 0.97
N VAL A 149 -9.57 -8.55 0.56
CA VAL A 149 -8.27 -8.90 -0.04
C VAL A 149 -8.52 -9.68 -1.33
N GLY A 150 -7.99 -9.19 -2.44
CA GLY A 150 -8.16 -9.89 -3.73
C GLY A 150 -7.67 -9.06 -4.90
N ASN A 151 -7.49 -9.71 -6.05
CA ASN A 151 -7.10 -9.07 -7.31
C ASN A 151 -8.28 -8.91 -8.30
N ASP A 152 -9.48 -9.20 -7.83
CA ASP A 152 -10.76 -9.03 -8.52
C ASP A 152 -11.66 -7.96 -7.87
N LEU A 153 -11.11 -7.15 -6.97
CA LEU A 153 -11.83 -6.06 -6.30
C LEU A 153 -12.11 -4.92 -7.27
N LEU A 154 -13.32 -4.36 -7.16
CA LEU A 154 -13.74 -3.13 -7.87
C LEU A 154 -13.93 -2.01 -6.85
N PHE A 155 -13.39 -0.84 -7.16
CA PHE A 155 -13.41 0.36 -6.31
C PHE A 155 -14.15 1.52 -6.94
#